data_93da83632a8c85298b9d6278fd282c29
#
_entry.id   93da83632a8c85298b9d6278fd282c29
#
_cell.length_a   1.000
_cell.length_b   1.000
_cell.length_c   1.000
_cell.angle_alpha   90.00
_cell.angle_beta   90.00
_cell.angle_gamma   90.00
#
_symmetry.space_group_name_H-M   'P 1'
#
loop_
_entity.id
_entity.type
_entity.pdbx_description
1 polymer ?
#
loop_
_entity_poly.entity_id
_entity_poly.type
_entity_poly.pdbx_seq_one_letter_code
_entity_poly.pdbx_strand_id
1 'polypeptide(L)'
;MVSYNRRTLLKASAAFAGASAFGFPAIVRAQADKIKIGHLTPLTGFLGALGAYAQLGVRMAAEEINASGGVMGRQLDILSEDSVNPATASTKAQRMLDQDGVAFLMGEINSASALTIMQVADRNKRLFMQIGARSDALRGKNCNKFTFHMDIPNTVMVNAVGKALVRDNMMKDKKFFTLTADYIFGHDLARAARAFFDANGGKLIGDELVATDVTDFSPYLLKIRQSQPDVVCSNLAGNQVTNLIKQYAEFGLPYPIVGFNLNTADAWAAGDGNLSGTWPTVWYHTLDVPASKTFVEGFIKKYGKPPENHAWIEYASLKIVAQAINETKSTETDKLIAYLEKETQFDILKGRKGYFRSWDHQLMQEAYPFTVKAKGKAKDQWETLELGAAIPGANEPLESIALTKEQNPCSM
;
A
#
# COMPACT_ATOMS: atom_id res chain seq x y z
N MET A 1 47.58 63.97 17.95
CA MET A 1 46.62 64.20 16.84
C MET A 1 47.41 64.13 15.54
N VAL A 2 47.27 63.06 14.80
CA VAL A 2 47.95 62.84 13.51
C VAL A 2 46.96 63.28 12.42
N SER A 3 47.30 64.36 11.71
CA SER A 3 46.51 64.94 10.62
C SER A 3 46.78 64.11 9.33
N TYR A 4 45.81 63.42 8.81
CA TYR A 4 45.89 62.75 7.51
C TYR A 4 45.57 63.76 6.39
N ASN A 5 46.49 63.90 5.46
CA ASN A 5 46.39 64.87 4.35
C ASN A 5 45.55 64.21 3.20
N ARG A 6 44.61 64.99 2.64
CA ARG A 6 43.62 64.57 1.59
C ARG A 6 44.26 64.01 0.32
N ARG A 7 45.55 64.21 0.09
CA ARG A 7 46.26 63.66 -1.08
C ARG A 7 46.68 62.18 -0.96
N THR A 8 46.70 61.63 0.26
CA THR A 8 47.03 60.22 0.49
C THR A 8 45.83 59.32 0.30
N LEU A 9 44.59 59.83 0.42
CA LEU A 9 43.35 59.10 0.18
C LEU A 9 43.05 58.87 -1.32
N LEU A 10 43.55 59.73 -2.19
CA LEU A 10 43.29 59.60 -3.66
C LEU A 10 44.26 58.68 -4.38
N LYS A 11 45.32 58.18 -3.76
CA LYS A 11 46.26 57.23 -4.34
C LYS A 11 45.96 55.79 -3.94
N ALA A 12 45.09 55.56 -2.97
CA ALA A 12 44.67 54.21 -2.54
C ALA A 12 43.43 53.70 -3.33
N SER A 13 42.72 54.56 -4.08
CA SER A 13 41.52 54.23 -4.81
C SER A 13 41.78 53.78 -6.27
N ALA A 14 43.00 53.83 -6.76
CA ALA A 14 43.35 53.48 -8.13
C ALA A 14 43.92 52.06 -8.30
N ALA A 15 44.13 51.29 -7.22
CA ALA A 15 44.72 49.95 -7.25
C ALA A 15 43.68 48.82 -7.13
N PHE A 16 42.37 49.12 -7.04
CA PHE A 16 41.31 48.11 -6.91
C PHE A 16 40.40 48.00 -8.16
N ALA A 17 40.73 48.62 -9.26
CA ALA A 17 39.90 48.64 -10.48
C ALA A 17 40.37 47.64 -11.57
N GLY A 18 41.25 46.68 -11.26
CA GLY A 18 41.86 45.81 -12.24
C GLY A 18 41.59 44.27 -12.11
N ALA A 19 40.72 43.84 -11.20
CA ALA A 19 40.54 42.41 -10.92
C ALA A 19 39.10 41.87 -11.05
N SER A 20 38.26 42.49 -11.86
CA SER A 20 36.84 42.07 -12.04
C SER A 20 36.44 41.80 -13.49
N ALA A 21 37.31 41.13 -14.28
CA ALA A 21 37.00 40.77 -15.65
C ALA A 21 37.15 39.28 -15.96
N PHE A 22 37.14 38.37 -14.96
CA PHE A 22 36.82 36.99 -15.13
C PHE A 22 35.55 36.65 -14.36
N GLY A 23 34.42 37.17 -14.85
CA GLY A 23 33.10 36.67 -14.49
C GLY A 23 32.97 35.24 -14.95
N PHE A 24 33.26 34.27 -14.04
CA PHE A 24 32.67 32.96 -14.22
C PHE A 24 31.17 33.15 -14.35
N PRO A 25 30.52 32.67 -15.41
CA PRO A 25 29.06 32.64 -15.43
C PRO A 25 28.65 31.86 -14.21
N ALA A 26 28.18 32.53 -13.16
CA ALA A 26 27.38 31.89 -12.14
C ALA A 26 26.18 31.31 -12.91
N ILE A 27 26.26 30.04 -13.23
CA ILE A 27 25.08 29.30 -13.66
C ILE A 27 24.16 29.33 -12.44
N VAL A 28 23.36 30.38 -12.34
CA VAL A 28 22.17 30.39 -11.49
C VAL A 28 21.30 29.29 -12.12
N ARG A 29 21.51 28.04 -11.71
CA ARG A 29 20.50 27.01 -11.89
C ARG A 29 19.28 27.56 -11.17
N ALA A 30 18.38 28.16 -11.93
CA ALA A 30 17.04 28.38 -11.43
C ALA A 30 16.62 27.03 -10.84
N GLN A 31 16.41 26.98 -9.53
CA GLN A 31 15.99 25.77 -8.85
C GLN A 31 14.67 25.40 -9.51
N ALA A 32 14.70 24.37 -10.36
CA ALA A 32 13.51 23.94 -11.09
C ALA A 32 12.42 23.68 -10.06
N ASP A 33 11.22 24.21 -10.29
CA ASP A 33 10.09 24.02 -9.39
C ASP A 33 9.93 22.54 -9.05
N LYS A 34 9.77 22.25 -7.77
CA LYS A 34 9.57 20.87 -7.30
C LYS A 34 8.29 20.27 -7.90
N ILE A 35 8.27 18.97 -8.11
CA ILE A 35 7.04 18.23 -8.41
C ILE A 35 6.40 17.87 -7.08
N LYS A 36 5.32 18.54 -6.72
CA LYS A 36 4.57 18.27 -5.49
C LYS A 36 3.63 17.09 -5.71
N ILE A 37 3.57 16.19 -4.73
CA ILE A 37 2.74 14.99 -4.73
C ILE A 37 1.89 15.00 -3.47
N GLY A 38 0.57 14.92 -3.61
CA GLY A 38 -0.35 14.79 -2.49
C GLY A 38 -0.42 13.35 -2.01
N HIS A 39 0.02 13.08 -0.80
CA HIS A 39 0.00 11.76 -0.20
C HIS A 39 -0.97 11.72 0.98
N LEU A 40 -2.01 10.90 0.89
CA LEU A 40 -3.01 10.69 1.92
C LEU A 40 -2.98 9.24 2.41
N THR A 41 -2.86 9.05 3.72
CA THR A 41 -2.85 7.72 4.34
C THR A 41 -3.39 7.82 5.77
N PRO A 42 -4.04 6.78 6.33
CA PRO A 42 -4.51 6.83 7.71
C PRO A 42 -3.31 6.77 8.67
N LEU A 43 -3.00 7.87 9.36
CA LEU A 43 -1.95 7.92 10.39
C LEU A 43 -2.50 7.72 11.79
N THR A 44 -3.83 7.75 11.95
CA THR A 44 -4.58 7.54 13.18
C THR A 44 -5.66 6.47 13.00
N GLY A 45 -6.31 6.06 14.09
CA GLY A 45 -7.37 5.06 14.08
C GLY A 45 -6.85 3.63 13.85
N PHE A 46 -7.74 2.72 13.48
CA PHE A 46 -7.48 1.28 13.42
C PHE A 46 -6.48 0.85 12.33
N LEU A 47 -6.21 1.70 11.35
CA LEU A 47 -5.21 1.49 10.29
C LEU A 47 -3.93 2.32 10.49
N GLY A 48 -3.81 3.09 11.58
CA GLY A 48 -2.72 4.05 11.77
C GLY A 48 -1.32 3.43 11.73
N ALA A 49 -1.15 2.23 12.27
CA ALA A 49 0.13 1.52 12.22
C ALA A 49 0.58 1.22 10.79
N LEU A 50 -0.37 0.88 9.89
CA LEU A 50 -0.11 0.61 8.49
C LEU A 50 0.26 1.89 7.73
N GLY A 51 -0.49 2.98 7.98
CA GLY A 51 -0.21 4.30 7.40
C GLY A 51 1.15 4.86 7.81
N ALA A 52 1.59 4.59 9.02
CA ALA A 52 2.93 4.97 9.46
C ALA A 52 4.03 4.29 8.62
N TYR A 53 3.87 3.01 8.26
CA TYR A 53 4.79 2.32 7.35
C TYR A 53 4.68 2.85 5.91
N ALA A 54 3.47 3.11 5.41
CA ALA A 54 3.23 3.73 4.11
C ALA A 54 4.01 5.05 3.97
N GLN A 55 3.93 5.93 4.99
CA GLN A 55 4.65 7.20 5.01
C GLN A 55 6.18 7.02 4.96
N LEU A 56 6.73 6.00 5.63
CA LEU A 56 8.16 5.70 5.56
C LEU A 56 8.57 5.24 4.16
N GLY A 57 7.76 4.41 3.51
CA GLY A 57 8.00 3.90 2.15
C GLY A 57 8.05 4.99 1.10
N VAL A 58 7.03 5.85 1.04
CA VAL A 58 6.99 6.96 0.08
C VAL A 58 8.12 7.96 0.29
N ARG A 59 8.46 8.24 1.56
CA ARG A 59 9.56 9.14 1.91
C ARG A 59 10.90 8.58 1.45
N MET A 60 11.18 7.30 1.70
CA MET A 60 12.42 6.65 1.25
C MET A 60 12.55 6.69 -0.27
N ALA A 61 11.48 6.38 -1.01
CA ALA A 61 11.48 6.43 -2.47
C ALA A 61 11.76 7.86 -2.98
N ALA A 62 11.11 8.87 -2.41
CA ALA A 62 11.31 10.27 -2.80
C ALA A 62 12.75 10.74 -2.56
N GLU A 63 13.34 10.39 -1.42
CA GLU A 63 14.72 10.74 -1.09
C GLU A 63 15.72 10.09 -2.05
N GLU A 64 15.55 8.80 -2.39
CA GLU A 64 16.42 8.12 -3.35
C GLU A 64 16.30 8.70 -4.76
N ILE A 65 15.07 8.98 -5.21
CA ILE A 65 14.83 9.62 -6.51
C ILE A 65 15.50 10.99 -6.54
N ASN A 66 15.33 11.78 -5.48
CA ASN A 66 15.90 13.11 -5.35
C ASN A 66 17.44 13.07 -5.30
N ALA A 67 18.03 12.13 -4.57
CA ALA A 67 19.49 11.93 -4.52
C ALA A 67 20.07 11.53 -5.89
N SER A 68 19.27 10.86 -6.74
CA SER A 68 19.64 10.47 -8.11
C SER A 68 19.41 11.57 -9.14
N GLY A 69 19.11 12.82 -8.71
CA GLY A 69 18.89 13.96 -9.61
C GLY A 69 17.42 14.31 -9.83
N GLY A 70 16.51 13.64 -9.18
CA GLY A 70 15.06 13.89 -9.27
C GLY A 70 14.42 13.30 -10.55
N VAL A 71 13.26 13.84 -10.91
CA VAL A 71 12.49 13.45 -12.09
C VAL A 71 12.51 14.59 -13.08
N MET A 72 12.96 14.36 -14.31
CA MET A 72 13.22 15.43 -15.31
C MET A 72 14.12 16.55 -14.74
N GLY A 73 15.07 16.23 -13.84
CA GLY A 73 15.92 17.23 -13.18
C GLY A 73 15.22 18.03 -12.07
N ARG A 74 13.97 17.71 -11.71
CA ARG A 74 13.18 18.35 -10.66
C ARG A 74 13.09 17.45 -9.44
N GLN A 75 13.17 18.03 -8.24
CA GLN A 75 13.00 17.29 -6.99
C GLN A 75 11.52 16.97 -6.75
N LEU A 76 11.26 15.80 -6.16
CA LEU A 76 9.94 15.45 -5.64
C LEU A 76 9.73 16.05 -4.25
N ASP A 77 8.51 16.51 -3.99
CA ASP A 77 8.10 17.07 -2.70
C ASP A 77 6.79 16.38 -2.27
N ILE A 78 6.86 15.55 -1.22
CA ILE A 78 5.73 14.74 -0.76
C ILE A 78 4.99 15.51 0.35
N LEU A 79 3.77 15.94 0.05
CA LEU A 79 2.84 16.52 1.02
C LEU A 79 2.02 15.37 1.64
N SER A 80 2.51 14.82 2.77
CA SER A 80 1.90 13.66 3.42
C SER A 80 1.02 14.07 4.59
N GLU A 81 -0.26 13.66 4.56
CA GLU A 81 -1.24 13.97 5.60
C GLU A 81 -2.10 12.76 6.01
N ASP A 82 -2.59 12.82 7.26
CA ASP A 82 -3.55 11.84 7.77
C ASP A 82 -4.90 11.98 7.07
N SER A 83 -5.39 10.91 6.47
CA SER A 83 -6.72 10.88 5.85
C SER A 83 -7.86 10.86 6.87
N VAL A 84 -7.62 10.39 8.09
CA VAL A 84 -8.53 10.32 9.25
C VAL A 84 -9.82 9.52 8.96
N ASN A 85 -10.66 10.01 8.03
CA ASN A 85 -11.93 9.42 7.62
C ASN A 85 -12.29 9.88 6.19
N PRO A 86 -13.33 9.30 5.55
CA PRO A 86 -13.68 9.62 4.16
C PRO A 86 -13.97 11.11 3.89
N ALA A 87 -14.63 11.81 4.80
CA ALA A 87 -14.94 13.23 4.63
C ALA A 87 -13.66 14.10 4.68
N THR A 88 -12.81 13.85 5.67
CA THR A 88 -11.52 14.54 5.82
C THR A 88 -10.59 14.23 4.64
N ALA A 89 -10.52 12.97 4.21
CA ALA A 89 -9.73 12.55 3.05
C ALA A 89 -10.15 13.30 1.77
N SER A 90 -11.46 13.38 1.50
CA SER A 90 -12.00 14.13 0.37
C SER A 90 -11.64 15.62 0.42
N THR A 91 -11.82 16.26 1.58
CA THR A 91 -11.52 17.68 1.76
C THR A 91 -10.02 17.98 1.57
N LYS A 92 -9.15 17.14 2.12
CA LYS A 92 -7.70 17.28 1.97
C LYS A 92 -7.25 17.03 0.53
N ALA A 93 -7.78 15.99 -0.14
CA ALA A 93 -7.49 15.72 -1.54
C ALA A 93 -7.86 16.91 -2.43
N GLN A 94 -9.04 17.51 -2.23
CA GLN A 94 -9.47 18.69 -2.98
C GLN A 94 -8.56 19.89 -2.73
N ARG A 95 -8.22 20.17 -1.46
CA ARG A 95 -7.29 21.26 -1.12
C ARG A 95 -5.92 21.05 -1.75
N MET A 96 -5.36 19.85 -1.68
CA MET A 96 -4.05 19.53 -2.27
C MET A 96 -4.01 19.83 -3.77
N LEU A 97 -5.10 19.53 -4.49
CA LEU A 97 -5.20 19.83 -5.93
C LEU A 97 -5.39 21.32 -6.21
N ASP A 98 -6.27 22.01 -5.46
CA ASP A 98 -6.69 23.38 -5.77
C ASP A 98 -5.74 24.44 -5.22
N GLN A 99 -5.15 24.19 -4.04
CA GLN A 99 -4.41 25.21 -3.29
C GLN A 99 -2.92 24.87 -3.16
N ASP A 100 -2.57 23.61 -2.92
CA ASP A 100 -1.18 23.22 -2.68
C ASP A 100 -0.42 22.97 -4.00
N GLY A 101 -1.13 22.84 -5.12
CA GLY A 101 -0.57 22.69 -6.46
C GLY A 101 0.13 21.35 -6.68
N VAL A 102 -0.41 20.27 -6.12
CA VAL A 102 0.13 18.92 -6.35
C VAL A 102 -0.13 18.46 -7.78
N ALA A 103 0.83 17.77 -8.37
CA ALA A 103 0.71 17.24 -9.72
C ALA A 103 -0.27 16.09 -9.80
N PHE A 104 -0.28 15.22 -8.79
CA PHE A 104 -1.17 14.06 -8.65
C PHE A 104 -1.32 13.65 -7.19
N LEU A 105 -2.27 12.75 -6.93
CA LEU A 105 -2.52 12.17 -5.62
C LEU A 105 -1.97 10.73 -5.55
N MET A 106 -1.54 10.30 -4.37
CA MET A 106 -1.21 8.89 -4.10
C MET A 106 -1.52 8.52 -2.66
N GLY A 107 -1.53 7.22 -2.38
CA GLY A 107 -1.72 6.71 -1.03
C GLY A 107 -3.04 5.99 -0.84
N GLU A 108 -3.50 6.01 0.38
CA GLU A 108 -4.72 5.53 0.99
C GLU A 108 -4.83 4.00 1.14
N ILE A 109 -5.16 3.61 2.37
CA ILE A 109 -5.35 2.21 2.77
C ILE A 109 -6.84 1.93 3.05
N ASN A 110 -7.58 2.91 3.60
CA ASN A 110 -8.99 2.76 3.89
C ASN A 110 -9.83 2.82 2.62
N SER A 111 -10.58 1.75 2.32
CA SER A 111 -11.37 1.67 1.08
C SER A 111 -12.49 2.71 0.98
N ALA A 112 -13.07 3.15 2.10
CA ALA A 112 -14.09 4.20 2.09
C ALA A 112 -13.46 5.58 1.81
N SER A 113 -12.30 5.89 2.39
CA SER A 113 -11.54 7.10 2.10
C SER A 113 -11.01 7.10 0.66
N ALA A 114 -10.48 5.96 0.19
CA ALA A 114 -10.03 5.82 -1.19
C ALA A 114 -11.14 6.14 -2.20
N LEU A 115 -12.36 5.65 -1.95
CA LEU A 115 -13.51 5.95 -2.82
C LEU A 115 -13.77 7.45 -2.92
N THR A 116 -13.69 8.20 -1.83
CA THR A 116 -13.90 9.66 -1.85
C THR A 116 -12.76 10.40 -2.55
N ILE A 117 -11.51 9.95 -2.38
CA ILE A 117 -10.34 10.50 -3.09
C ILE A 117 -10.45 10.21 -4.60
N MET A 118 -10.86 9.01 -5.00
CA MET A 118 -11.13 8.65 -6.40
C MET A 118 -12.13 9.60 -7.05
N GLN A 119 -13.22 9.93 -6.34
CA GLN A 119 -14.21 10.89 -6.83
C GLN A 119 -13.65 12.31 -6.96
N VAL A 120 -12.75 12.73 -6.06
CA VAL A 120 -12.04 14.01 -6.16
C VAL A 120 -11.11 14.00 -7.37
N ALA A 121 -10.32 12.95 -7.55
CA ALA A 121 -9.39 12.80 -8.67
C ALA A 121 -10.12 12.83 -10.03
N ASP A 122 -11.25 12.11 -10.12
CA ASP A 122 -12.09 12.05 -11.33
C ASP A 122 -12.67 13.43 -11.70
N ARG A 123 -13.30 14.15 -10.75
CA ARG A 123 -13.82 15.50 -10.99
C ARG A 123 -12.75 16.49 -11.43
N ASN A 124 -11.54 16.37 -10.90
CA ASN A 124 -10.42 17.27 -11.19
C ASN A 124 -9.55 16.77 -12.37
N LYS A 125 -9.86 15.59 -12.95
CA LYS A 125 -9.08 14.94 -14.01
C LYS A 125 -7.60 14.82 -13.65
N ARG A 126 -7.32 14.37 -12.43
CA ARG A 126 -5.98 14.19 -11.89
C ARG A 126 -5.70 12.72 -11.57
N LEU A 127 -4.48 12.29 -11.86
CA LEU A 127 -4.04 10.93 -11.53
C LEU A 127 -4.12 10.71 -10.02
N PHE A 128 -4.70 9.59 -9.62
CA PHE A 128 -4.62 9.03 -8.27
C PHE A 128 -4.00 7.64 -8.32
N MET A 129 -2.81 7.50 -7.76
CA MET A 129 -2.18 6.20 -7.54
C MET A 129 -2.66 5.64 -6.20
N GLN A 130 -3.69 4.81 -6.23
CA GLN A 130 -4.29 4.17 -5.06
C GLN A 130 -3.44 2.98 -4.62
N ILE A 131 -3.05 2.94 -3.34
CA ILE A 131 -1.98 2.06 -2.87
C ILE A 131 -2.50 0.81 -2.16
N GLY A 132 -3.27 0.94 -1.09
CA GLY A 132 -3.53 -0.18 -0.17
C GLY A 132 -5.00 -0.52 0.04
N ALA A 133 -5.94 0.23 -0.56
CA ALA A 133 -7.37 -0.08 -0.43
C ALA A 133 -7.78 -1.23 -1.36
N ARG A 134 -8.31 -2.31 -0.78
CA ARG A 134 -8.51 -3.62 -1.45
C ARG A 134 -9.94 -3.91 -1.86
N SER A 135 -10.94 -3.06 -1.53
CA SER A 135 -12.33 -3.31 -1.93
C SER A 135 -12.46 -3.48 -3.45
N ASP A 136 -13.10 -4.56 -3.89
CA ASP A 136 -13.39 -4.82 -5.30
C ASP A 136 -14.27 -3.73 -5.91
N ALA A 137 -15.10 -3.07 -5.10
CA ALA A 137 -15.97 -1.99 -5.57
C ALA A 137 -15.21 -0.80 -6.15
N LEU A 138 -13.95 -0.57 -5.75
CA LEU A 138 -13.12 0.52 -6.27
C LEU A 138 -12.71 0.29 -7.72
N ARG A 139 -12.47 -0.99 -8.08
CA ARG A 139 -12.01 -1.44 -9.41
C ARG A 139 -13.15 -1.94 -10.29
N GLY A 140 -14.34 -2.07 -9.69
CA GLY A 140 -15.57 -2.51 -10.34
C GLY A 140 -16.49 -1.34 -10.62
N LYS A 141 -17.65 -1.31 -9.95
CA LYS A 141 -18.69 -0.30 -10.19
C LYS A 141 -18.28 1.17 -9.99
N ASN A 142 -17.18 1.43 -9.30
CA ASN A 142 -16.65 2.78 -9.06
C ASN A 142 -15.34 3.04 -9.80
N CYS A 143 -14.92 2.17 -10.71
CA CYS A 143 -13.72 2.43 -11.50
C CYS A 143 -13.85 3.76 -12.28
N ASN A 144 -12.72 4.42 -12.49
CA ASN A 144 -12.66 5.63 -13.30
C ASN A 144 -11.27 5.74 -13.97
N LYS A 145 -11.23 6.49 -15.06
CA LYS A 145 -10.04 6.69 -15.90
C LYS A 145 -8.81 7.21 -15.11
N PHE A 146 -8.99 7.91 -14.00
CA PHE A 146 -7.92 8.66 -13.33
C PHE A 146 -7.28 7.92 -12.16
N THR A 147 -7.78 6.73 -11.81
CA THR A 147 -7.28 5.94 -10.68
C THR A 147 -6.60 4.66 -11.13
N PHE A 148 -5.37 4.43 -10.66
CA PHE A 148 -4.60 3.20 -10.81
C PHE A 148 -4.46 2.51 -9.46
N HIS A 149 -4.63 1.19 -9.42
CA HIS A 149 -4.67 0.41 -8.18
C HIS A 149 -3.44 -0.48 -8.06
N MET A 150 -2.63 -0.21 -7.05
CA MET A 150 -1.38 -0.93 -6.80
C MET A 150 -1.57 -2.24 -6.05
N ASP A 151 -2.43 -2.26 -5.04
CA ASP A 151 -2.65 -3.46 -4.23
C ASP A 151 -3.67 -4.40 -4.87
N ILE A 152 -3.59 -5.69 -4.52
CA ILE A 152 -4.51 -6.70 -5.04
C ILE A 152 -5.91 -6.55 -4.41
N PRO A 153 -6.98 -6.83 -5.18
CA PRO A 153 -8.35 -6.75 -4.67
C PRO A 153 -8.72 -7.92 -3.75
N ASN A 154 -9.79 -7.75 -2.98
CA ASN A 154 -10.31 -8.73 -2.04
C ASN A 154 -10.56 -10.10 -2.68
N THR A 155 -11.15 -10.15 -3.87
CA THR A 155 -11.38 -11.41 -4.59
C THR A 155 -10.08 -12.17 -4.85
N VAL A 156 -8.98 -11.47 -5.20
CA VAL A 156 -7.66 -12.11 -5.40
C VAL A 156 -7.10 -12.66 -4.10
N MET A 157 -7.26 -11.94 -2.99
CA MET A 157 -6.84 -12.41 -1.66
C MET A 157 -7.59 -13.70 -1.26
N VAL A 158 -8.91 -13.71 -1.45
CA VAL A 158 -9.75 -14.87 -1.18
C VAL A 158 -9.35 -16.06 -2.06
N ASN A 159 -9.14 -15.83 -3.36
CA ASN A 159 -8.75 -16.89 -4.29
C ASN A 159 -7.38 -17.50 -3.92
N ALA A 160 -6.41 -16.66 -3.51
CA ALA A 160 -5.09 -17.14 -3.12
C ALA A 160 -5.14 -18.05 -1.87
N VAL A 161 -5.81 -17.61 -0.80
CA VAL A 161 -5.95 -18.42 0.42
C VAL A 161 -6.90 -19.59 0.19
N GLY A 162 -8.02 -19.36 -0.51
CA GLY A 162 -9.03 -20.37 -0.78
C GLY A 162 -8.46 -21.58 -1.52
N LYS A 163 -7.59 -21.37 -2.52
CA LYS A 163 -6.87 -22.46 -3.20
C LYS A 163 -6.05 -23.31 -2.21
N ALA A 164 -5.41 -22.69 -1.22
CA ALA A 164 -4.69 -23.42 -0.17
C ALA A 164 -5.67 -24.24 0.70
N LEU A 165 -6.79 -23.64 1.13
CA LEU A 165 -7.79 -24.33 1.93
C LEU A 165 -8.41 -25.55 1.20
N VAL A 166 -8.64 -25.44 -0.11
CA VAL A 166 -9.12 -26.56 -0.93
C VAL A 166 -8.07 -27.67 -0.99
N ARG A 167 -6.81 -27.33 -1.27
CA ARG A 167 -5.68 -28.29 -1.28
C ARG A 167 -5.53 -29.04 0.04
N ASP A 168 -5.70 -28.33 1.16
CA ASP A 168 -5.50 -28.88 2.50
C ASP A 168 -6.76 -29.54 3.10
N ASN A 169 -7.79 -29.78 2.27
CA ASN A 169 -9.07 -30.37 2.64
C ASN A 169 -9.82 -29.62 3.76
N MET A 170 -9.64 -28.31 3.82
CA MET A 170 -10.27 -27.43 4.80
C MET A 170 -11.46 -26.63 4.22
N MET A 171 -12.08 -27.11 3.14
CA MET A 171 -13.16 -26.39 2.47
C MET A 171 -14.45 -27.19 2.36
N LYS A 172 -14.41 -28.34 1.68
CA LYS A 172 -15.61 -29.14 1.39
C LYS A 172 -16.27 -29.63 2.68
N ASP A 173 -17.58 -29.40 2.80
CA ASP A 173 -18.43 -29.74 3.94
C ASP A 173 -18.06 -29.10 5.28
N LYS A 174 -17.08 -28.17 5.30
CA LYS A 174 -16.68 -27.43 6.51
C LYS A 174 -17.64 -26.29 6.81
N LYS A 175 -17.91 -26.10 8.12
CA LYS A 175 -18.71 -25.00 8.66
C LYS A 175 -17.79 -23.82 8.97
N PHE A 176 -18.04 -22.70 8.32
CA PHE A 176 -17.30 -21.45 8.53
C PHE A 176 -18.09 -20.47 9.39
N PHE A 177 -17.40 -19.81 10.33
CA PHE A 177 -17.91 -18.66 11.04
C PHE A 177 -17.01 -17.46 10.73
N THR A 178 -17.58 -16.36 10.25
CA THR A 178 -16.81 -15.18 9.84
C THR A 178 -16.97 -14.02 10.80
N LEU A 179 -15.90 -13.25 10.99
CA LEU A 179 -15.90 -11.94 11.62
C LEU A 179 -15.54 -10.91 10.54
N THR A 180 -16.43 -9.97 10.27
CA THR A 180 -16.33 -9.06 9.13
C THR A 180 -16.27 -7.61 9.60
N ALA A 181 -15.24 -6.86 9.17
CA ALA A 181 -15.12 -5.43 9.45
C ALA A 181 -16.29 -4.65 8.84
N ASP A 182 -16.99 -3.86 9.65
CA ASP A 182 -18.23 -3.18 9.26
C ASP A 182 -17.96 -1.90 8.46
N TYR A 183 -17.36 -2.07 7.26
CA TYR A 183 -17.22 -1.03 6.24
C TYR A 183 -16.98 -1.66 4.86
N ILE A 184 -16.92 -0.86 3.81
CA ILE A 184 -16.91 -1.31 2.40
C ILE A 184 -15.89 -2.42 2.10
N PHE A 185 -14.68 -2.35 2.71
CA PHE A 185 -13.66 -3.39 2.55
C PHE A 185 -14.13 -4.74 3.09
N GLY A 186 -14.61 -4.77 4.35
CA GLY A 186 -15.05 -6.01 4.99
C GLY A 186 -16.27 -6.62 4.29
N HIS A 187 -17.25 -5.80 3.93
CA HIS A 187 -18.44 -6.26 3.19
C HIS A 187 -18.08 -6.89 1.85
N ASP A 188 -17.15 -6.29 1.10
CA ASP A 188 -16.67 -6.87 -0.16
C ASP A 188 -15.87 -8.15 0.06
N LEU A 189 -15.05 -8.20 1.11
CA LEU A 189 -14.25 -9.38 1.45
C LEU A 189 -15.16 -10.55 1.85
N ALA A 190 -16.16 -10.29 2.69
CA ALA A 190 -17.17 -11.30 3.08
C ALA A 190 -17.98 -11.80 1.88
N ARG A 191 -18.34 -10.90 0.95
CA ARG A 191 -19.01 -11.28 -0.31
C ARG A 191 -18.13 -12.22 -1.15
N ALA A 192 -16.86 -11.90 -1.33
CA ALA A 192 -15.91 -12.73 -2.06
C ALA A 192 -15.67 -14.08 -1.36
N ALA A 193 -15.52 -14.08 -0.02
CA ALA A 193 -15.36 -15.29 0.78
C ALA A 193 -16.58 -16.20 0.67
N ARG A 194 -17.78 -15.66 0.80
CA ARG A 194 -19.04 -16.42 0.64
C ARG A 194 -19.14 -17.06 -0.73
N ALA A 195 -18.90 -16.31 -1.80
CA ALA A 195 -18.91 -16.84 -3.16
C ALA A 195 -17.90 -17.98 -3.34
N PHE A 196 -16.71 -17.86 -2.71
CA PHE A 196 -15.70 -18.93 -2.74
C PHE A 196 -16.15 -20.17 -1.96
N PHE A 197 -16.74 -20.01 -0.77
CA PHE A 197 -17.28 -21.12 0.02
C PHE A 197 -18.36 -21.87 -0.75
N ASP A 198 -19.33 -21.15 -1.30
CA ASP A 198 -20.45 -21.73 -2.07
C ASP A 198 -19.94 -22.53 -3.28
N ALA A 199 -18.95 -22.00 -4.00
CA ALA A 199 -18.35 -22.66 -5.17
C ALA A 199 -17.54 -23.92 -4.81
N ASN A 200 -17.04 -24.03 -3.57
CA ASN A 200 -16.14 -25.12 -3.16
C ASN A 200 -16.73 -26.01 -2.04
N GLY A 201 -18.02 -25.90 -1.77
CA GLY A 201 -18.76 -26.77 -0.84
C GLY A 201 -18.56 -26.45 0.65
N GLY A 202 -18.05 -25.25 0.97
CA GLY A 202 -18.04 -24.73 2.34
C GLY A 202 -19.41 -24.23 2.78
N LYS A 203 -19.71 -24.25 4.08
CA LYS A 203 -20.99 -23.82 4.65
C LYS A 203 -20.79 -22.67 5.62
N LEU A 204 -21.28 -21.49 5.28
CA LEU A 204 -21.26 -20.35 6.21
C LEU A 204 -22.39 -20.52 7.24
N ILE A 205 -22.06 -20.66 8.53
CA ILE A 205 -23.00 -20.84 9.64
C ILE A 205 -23.19 -19.61 10.52
N GLY A 206 -22.34 -18.60 10.35
CA GLY A 206 -22.44 -17.31 11.05
C GLY A 206 -21.51 -16.27 10.43
N ASP A 207 -21.96 -15.03 10.42
CA ASP A 207 -21.19 -13.85 9.98
C ASP A 207 -21.53 -12.68 10.91
N GLU A 208 -20.54 -12.21 11.67
CA GLU A 208 -20.69 -11.11 12.62
C GLU A 208 -19.99 -9.86 12.10
N LEU A 209 -20.73 -8.78 12.01
CA LEU A 209 -20.15 -7.47 11.70
C LEU A 209 -19.46 -6.89 12.94
N VAL A 210 -18.26 -6.39 12.75
CA VAL A 210 -17.41 -5.81 13.79
C VAL A 210 -17.12 -4.36 13.44
N ALA A 211 -17.65 -3.41 14.21
CA ALA A 211 -17.38 -2.00 14.01
C ALA A 211 -15.87 -1.71 14.15
N THR A 212 -15.36 -0.73 13.38
CA THR A 212 -13.90 -0.50 13.23
C THR A 212 -13.20 -0.03 14.51
N ASP A 213 -13.94 0.42 15.51
CA ASP A 213 -13.46 0.85 16.83
C ASP A 213 -13.53 -0.23 17.91
N VAL A 214 -14.01 -1.44 17.58
CA VAL A 214 -14.06 -2.57 18.52
C VAL A 214 -12.65 -3.01 18.89
N THR A 215 -12.43 -3.10 20.21
CA THR A 215 -11.18 -3.58 20.83
C THR A 215 -11.38 -4.85 21.66
N ASP A 216 -12.60 -5.07 22.17
CA ASP A 216 -12.96 -6.28 22.96
C ASP A 216 -13.71 -7.27 22.05
N PHE A 217 -13.08 -8.40 21.79
CA PHE A 217 -13.64 -9.49 20.97
C PHE A 217 -14.36 -10.56 21.79
N SER A 218 -14.38 -10.48 23.11
CA SER A 218 -15.00 -11.49 23.98
C SER A 218 -16.43 -11.86 23.58
N PRO A 219 -17.33 -10.90 23.25
CA PRO A 219 -18.70 -11.25 22.83
C PRO A 219 -18.74 -12.10 21.55
N TYR A 220 -17.86 -11.80 20.60
CA TYR A 220 -17.76 -12.53 19.34
C TYR A 220 -17.16 -13.93 19.55
N LEU A 221 -16.14 -14.06 20.40
CA LEU A 221 -15.52 -15.34 20.73
C LEU A 221 -16.48 -16.28 21.46
N LEU A 222 -17.37 -15.75 22.29
CA LEU A 222 -18.46 -16.52 22.91
C LEU A 222 -19.44 -17.06 21.85
N LYS A 223 -19.84 -16.25 20.87
CA LYS A 223 -20.70 -16.68 19.76
C LYS A 223 -20.05 -17.77 18.92
N ILE A 224 -18.75 -17.62 18.61
CA ILE A 224 -17.98 -18.67 17.90
C ILE A 224 -18.01 -19.99 18.68
N ARG A 225 -17.76 -19.93 20.02
CA ARG A 225 -17.79 -21.12 20.89
C ARG A 225 -19.16 -21.81 20.86
N GLN A 226 -20.24 -21.03 20.90
CA GLN A 226 -21.61 -21.55 20.85
C GLN A 226 -21.97 -22.17 19.48
N SER A 227 -21.45 -21.60 18.39
CA SER A 227 -21.75 -22.04 17.03
C SER A 227 -20.99 -23.29 16.59
N GLN A 228 -19.90 -23.63 17.28
CA GLN A 228 -19.07 -24.81 17.00
C GLN A 228 -18.71 -24.97 15.51
N PRO A 229 -18.02 -23.99 14.92
CA PRO A 229 -17.60 -24.07 13.51
C PRO A 229 -16.46 -25.08 13.34
N ASP A 230 -16.21 -25.52 12.11
CA ASP A 230 -15.00 -26.25 11.76
C ASP A 230 -13.82 -25.28 11.53
N VAL A 231 -14.10 -24.06 11.06
CA VAL A 231 -13.09 -23.03 10.74
C VAL A 231 -13.64 -21.64 11.08
N VAL A 232 -12.84 -20.84 11.79
CA VAL A 232 -13.11 -19.40 11.97
C VAL A 232 -12.40 -18.61 10.89
N CYS A 233 -13.08 -17.64 10.29
CA CYS A 233 -12.54 -16.83 9.20
C CYS A 233 -12.55 -15.34 9.54
N SER A 234 -11.40 -14.68 9.41
CA SER A 234 -11.25 -13.25 9.67
C SER A 234 -11.31 -12.44 8.37
N ASN A 235 -12.31 -11.56 8.26
CA ASN A 235 -12.45 -10.52 7.24
C ASN A 235 -12.21 -9.13 7.89
N LEU A 236 -11.29 -9.05 8.85
CA LEU A 236 -10.97 -7.85 9.61
C LEU A 236 -9.77 -7.09 9.00
N ALA A 237 -9.47 -5.90 9.55
CA ALA A 237 -8.35 -5.08 9.12
C ALA A 237 -7.68 -4.34 10.29
N GLY A 238 -6.37 -4.11 10.17
CA GLY A 238 -5.59 -3.32 11.10
C GLY A 238 -5.68 -3.83 12.53
N ASN A 239 -5.84 -2.94 13.48
CA ASN A 239 -5.89 -3.28 14.90
C ASN A 239 -6.97 -4.31 15.29
N GLN A 240 -8.05 -4.44 14.49
CA GLN A 240 -9.05 -5.48 14.71
C GLN A 240 -8.44 -6.87 14.58
N VAL A 241 -7.57 -7.09 13.57
CA VAL A 241 -6.87 -8.36 13.38
C VAL A 241 -5.94 -8.66 14.55
N THR A 242 -5.14 -7.67 14.96
CA THR A 242 -4.25 -7.79 16.13
C THR A 242 -5.01 -8.16 17.40
N ASN A 243 -6.12 -7.46 17.68
CA ASN A 243 -6.92 -7.70 18.89
C ASN A 243 -7.62 -9.06 18.86
N LEU A 244 -8.21 -9.42 17.69
CA LEU A 244 -8.80 -10.76 17.52
C LEU A 244 -7.77 -11.84 17.79
N ILE A 245 -6.60 -11.80 17.16
CA ILE A 245 -5.57 -12.83 17.27
C ILE A 245 -5.14 -13.04 18.71
N LYS A 246 -4.87 -11.95 19.46
CA LYS A 246 -4.47 -12.01 20.87
C LYS A 246 -5.55 -12.66 21.73
N GLN A 247 -6.78 -12.16 21.64
CA GLN A 247 -7.89 -12.63 22.44
C GLN A 247 -8.33 -14.04 22.04
N TYR A 248 -8.19 -14.40 20.75
CA TYR A 248 -8.47 -15.76 20.29
C TYR A 248 -7.54 -16.79 20.95
N ALA A 249 -6.25 -16.48 21.04
CA ALA A 249 -5.27 -17.32 21.72
C ALA A 249 -5.56 -17.40 23.24
N GLU A 250 -5.89 -16.28 23.89
CA GLU A 250 -6.24 -16.23 25.32
C GLU A 250 -7.52 -17.02 25.65
N PHE A 251 -8.52 -16.98 24.77
CA PHE A 251 -9.77 -17.73 24.91
C PHE A 251 -9.61 -19.24 24.74
N GLY A 252 -8.51 -19.68 24.11
CA GLY A 252 -8.21 -21.09 23.90
C GLY A 252 -9.27 -21.81 23.05
N LEU A 253 -9.81 -21.17 22.02
CA LEU A 253 -10.77 -21.81 21.11
C LEU A 253 -10.07 -22.91 20.30
N PRO A 254 -10.69 -24.10 20.17
CA PRO A 254 -10.04 -25.24 19.50
C PRO A 254 -10.13 -25.20 17.96
N TYR A 255 -10.79 -24.19 17.39
CA TYR A 255 -11.05 -24.12 15.97
C TYR A 255 -9.86 -23.51 15.22
N PRO A 256 -9.43 -24.04 14.06
CA PRO A 256 -8.45 -23.39 13.23
C PRO A 256 -9.00 -22.03 12.76
N ILE A 257 -8.11 -21.03 12.74
CA ILE A 257 -8.41 -19.70 12.22
C ILE A 257 -7.71 -19.51 10.86
N VAL A 258 -8.41 -18.92 9.92
CA VAL A 258 -7.88 -18.46 8.65
C VAL A 258 -8.32 -17.01 8.43
N GLY A 259 -7.62 -16.28 7.57
CA GLY A 259 -8.06 -14.95 7.21
C GLY A 259 -7.79 -14.67 5.75
N PHE A 260 -8.57 -13.76 5.20
CA PHE A 260 -8.37 -13.28 3.84
C PHE A 260 -7.66 -11.94 3.79
N ASN A 261 -7.24 -11.40 4.94
CA ASN A 261 -6.46 -10.18 5.05
C ASN A 261 -5.55 -10.25 6.28
N LEU A 262 -4.26 -10.11 6.06
CA LEU A 262 -3.26 -9.93 7.11
C LEU A 262 -2.16 -9.00 6.59
N ASN A 263 -1.90 -7.94 7.34
CA ASN A 263 -0.72 -7.13 7.12
C ASN A 263 0.36 -7.53 8.12
N THR A 264 1.62 -7.47 7.72
CA THR A 264 2.69 -7.98 8.58
C THR A 264 2.85 -7.20 9.88
N ALA A 265 2.53 -5.90 9.88
CA ALA A 265 2.50 -5.12 11.12
C ALA A 265 1.46 -5.62 12.12
N ASP A 266 0.30 -6.09 11.65
CA ASP A 266 -0.76 -6.65 12.51
C ASP A 266 -0.28 -7.96 13.15
N ALA A 267 0.40 -8.81 12.36
CA ALA A 267 1.01 -10.05 12.85
C ALA A 267 2.11 -9.80 13.89
N TRP A 268 3.01 -8.86 13.62
CA TRP A 268 4.07 -8.48 14.56
C TRP A 268 3.52 -7.91 15.86
N ALA A 269 2.49 -7.06 15.79
CA ALA A 269 1.83 -6.51 16.97
C ALA A 269 1.07 -7.56 17.79
N ALA A 270 0.60 -8.64 17.15
CA ALA A 270 -0.04 -9.76 17.85
C ALA A 270 0.95 -10.56 18.71
N GLY A 271 2.22 -10.61 18.29
CA GLY A 271 3.31 -11.29 19.01
C GLY A 271 3.44 -12.78 18.66
N ASP A 272 4.62 -13.33 18.96
CA ASP A 272 4.96 -14.73 18.69
C ASP A 272 4.06 -15.71 19.44
N GLY A 273 3.55 -16.70 18.74
CA GLY A 273 2.72 -17.78 19.27
C GLY A 273 1.23 -17.45 19.47
N ASN A 274 0.79 -16.22 19.18
CA ASN A 274 -0.63 -15.86 19.22
C ASN A 274 -1.33 -16.07 17.88
N LEU A 275 -0.63 -15.82 16.77
CA LEU A 275 -1.14 -16.06 15.43
C LEU A 275 -1.06 -17.55 15.08
N SER A 276 -2.05 -18.06 14.37
CA SER A 276 -2.08 -19.41 13.79
C SER A 276 -2.76 -19.39 12.42
N GLY A 277 -2.71 -20.50 11.70
CA GLY A 277 -3.46 -20.68 10.46
C GLY A 277 -2.74 -20.17 9.20
N THR A 278 -3.53 -20.00 8.13
CA THR A 278 -3.07 -19.58 6.80
C THR A 278 -3.65 -18.22 6.43
N TRP A 279 -2.80 -17.33 5.93
CA TRP A 279 -3.15 -15.94 5.62
C TRP A 279 -2.49 -15.50 4.30
N PRO A 280 -3.02 -14.53 3.58
CA PRO A 280 -2.40 -14.00 2.39
C PRO A 280 -1.50 -12.82 2.69
N THR A 281 -0.51 -12.61 1.81
CA THR A 281 0.19 -11.32 1.70
C THR A 281 0.49 -10.98 0.26
N VAL A 282 0.71 -9.71 0.00
CA VAL A 282 1.17 -9.23 -1.31
C VAL A 282 2.70 -9.23 -1.39
N TRP A 283 3.39 -9.07 -0.26
CA TRP A 283 4.85 -8.99 -0.18
C TRP A 283 5.32 -9.24 1.26
N TYR A 284 6.56 -9.70 1.42
CA TYR A 284 7.17 -9.89 2.73
C TYR A 284 8.67 -9.59 2.69
N HIS A 285 9.19 -9.02 3.75
CA HIS A 285 10.57 -8.56 3.82
C HIS A 285 11.63 -9.67 3.70
N THR A 286 11.26 -10.94 3.82
CA THR A 286 12.14 -12.09 3.60
C THR A 286 12.11 -12.65 2.18
N LEU A 287 11.40 -11.97 1.25
CA LEU A 287 11.30 -12.41 -0.14
C LEU A 287 12.69 -12.46 -0.80
N ASP A 288 13.04 -13.64 -1.29
CA ASP A 288 14.36 -13.91 -1.88
C ASP A 288 14.48 -13.41 -3.33
N VAL A 289 14.44 -12.09 -3.47
CA VAL A 289 14.61 -11.38 -4.74
C VAL A 289 15.64 -10.26 -4.54
N PRO A 290 16.65 -10.12 -5.42
CA PRO A 290 17.75 -9.15 -5.22
C PRO A 290 17.26 -7.71 -4.97
N ALA A 291 16.32 -7.22 -5.78
CA ALA A 291 15.77 -5.88 -5.63
C ALA A 291 15.01 -5.71 -4.28
N SER A 292 14.27 -6.75 -3.84
CA SER A 292 13.61 -6.77 -2.53
C SER A 292 14.63 -6.70 -1.40
N LYS A 293 15.68 -7.50 -1.45
CA LYS A 293 16.76 -7.49 -0.43
C LYS A 293 17.43 -6.12 -0.31
N THR A 294 17.77 -5.49 -1.43
CA THR A 294 18.37 -4.14 -1.43
C THR A 294 17.43 -3.11 -0.76
N PHE A 295 16.13 -3.15 -1.08
CA PHE A 295 15.15 -2.29 -0.45
C PHE A 295 15.06 -2.55 1.07
N VAL A 296 14.97 -3.82 1.49
CA VAL A 296 14.87 -4.21 2.90
C VAL A 296 16.09 -3.77 3.70
N GLU A 297 17.29 -4.02 3.20
CA GLU A 297 18.55 -3.59 3.83
C GLU A 297 18.62 -2.07 3.98
N GLY A 298 18.29 -1.34 2.92
CA GLY A 298 18.22 0.13 2.95
C GLY A 298 17.21 0.64 3.96
N PHE A 299 16.02 0.03 4.01
CA PHE A 299 14.96 0.41 4.94
C PHE A 299 15.35 0.14 6.40
N ILE A 300 15.92 -1.05 6.70
CA ILE A 300 16.41 -1.39 8.05
C ILE A 300 17.52 -0.44 8.47
N LYS A 301 18.49 -0.17 7.59
CA LYS A 301 19.58 0.78 7.87
C LYS A 301 19.06 2.15 8.23
N LYS A 302 17.98 2.60 7.57
CA LYS A 302 17.42 3.94 7.76
C LYS A 302 16.49 4.04 8.95
N TYR A 303 15.63 3.04 9.18
CA TYR A 303 14.53 3.11 10.14
C TYR A 303 14.65 2.12 11.32
N GLY A 304 15.68 1.26 11.35
CA GLY A 304 15.95 0.31 12.46
C GLY A 304 14.97 -0.85 12.56
N LYS A 305 14.11 -1.06 11.56
CA LYS A 305 13.11 -2.13 11.51
C LYS A 305 12.84 -2.54 10.06
N PRO A 306 12.38 -3.78 9.78
CA PRO A 306 12.05 -4.18 8.42
C PRO A 306 10.84 -3.42 7.88
N PRO A 307 10.74 -3.25 6.55
CA PRO A 307 9.56 -2.69 5.92
C PRO A 307 8.38 -3.65 6.03
N GLU A 308 7.21 -3.09 6.21
CA GLU A 308 5.93 -3.74 6.11
C GLU A 308 5.40 -3.62 4.66
N ASN A 309 4.41 -4.42 4.26
CA ASN A 309 3.93 -4.42 2.88
C ASN A 309 3.41 -3.07 2.36
N HIS A 310 2.87 -2.19 3.24
CA HIS A 310 2.51 -0.82 2.81
C HIS A 310 3.74 0.07 2.58
N ALA A 311 4.85 -0.13 3.31
CA ALA A 311 6.10 0.56 2.99
C ALA A 311 6.65 0.14 1.62
N TRP A 312 6.59 -1.17 1.31
CA TRP A 312 7.00 -1.70 0.02
C TRP A 312 6.16 -1.13 -1.13
N ILE A 313 4.83 -1.17 -1.00
CA ILE A 313 3.96 -0.80 -2.11
C ILE A 313 3.99 0.70 -2.39
N GLU A 314 4.11 1.55 -1.36
CA GLU A 314 4.30 3.00 -1.52
C GLU A 314 5.63 3.32 -2.21
N TYR A 315 6.70 2.65 -1.77
CA TYR A 315 8.01 2.79 -2.39
C TYR A 315 7.98 2.41 -3.88
N ALA A 316 7.44 1.25 -4.21
CA ALA A 316 7.34 0.77 -5.59
C ALA A 316 6.45 1.69 -6.45
N SER A 317 5.34 2.17 -5.90
CA SER A 317 4.40 3.04 -6.60
C SER A 317 5.01 4.37 -7.00
N LEU A 318 5.74 5.02 -6.09
CA LEU A 318 6.40 6.28 -6.43
C LEU A 318 7.50 6.08 -7.49
N LYS A 319 8.21 4.95 -7.46
CA LYS A 319 9.20 4.59 -8.50
C LYS A 319 8.53 4.41 -9.87
N ILE A 320 7.35 3.76 -9.92
CA ILE A 320 6.56 3.59 -11.16
C ILE A 320 6.13 4.96 -11.71
N VAL A 321 5.58 5.83 -10.88
CA VAL A 321 5.15 7.16 -11.33
C VAL A 321 6.34 8.00 -11.77
N ALA A 322 7.46 7.95 -11.06
CA ALA A 322 8.70 8.62 -11.46
C ALA A 322 9.21 8.13 -12.82
N GLN A 323 9.16 6.82 -13.06
CA GLN A 323 9.47 6.23 -14.37
C GLN A 323 8.53 6.77 -15.45
N ALA A 324 7.21 6.75 -15.19
CA ALA A 324 6.21 7.26 -16.16
C ALA A 324 6.47 8.73 -16.53
N ILE A 325 6.77 9.59 -15.54
CA ILE A 325 7.10 11.00 -15.78
C ILE A 325 8.40 11.14 -16.61
N ASN A 326 9.43 10.36 -16.30
CA ASN A 326 10.69 10.40 -17.03
C ASN A 326 10.54 9.92 -18.48
N GLU A 327 9.76 8.87 -18.73
CA GLU A 327 9.53 8.34 -20.09
C GLU A 327 8.65 9.28 -20.94
N THR A 328 7.59 9.81 -20.34
CA THR A 328 6.66 10.73 -21.03
C THR A 328 7.18 12.17 -21.13
N LYS A 329 8.25 12.51 -20.38
CA LYS A 329 8.75 13.88 -20.20
C LYS A 329 7.66 14.85 -19.74
N SER A 330 6.70 14.39 -18.94
CA SER A 330 5.52 15.17 -18.57
C SER A 330 4.96 14.76 -17.20
N THR A 331 4.32 15.72 -16.52
CA THR A 331 3.45 15.48 -15.37
C THR A 331 1.96 15.58 -15.73
N GLU A 332 1.63 15.73 -17.03
CA GLU A 332 0.26 15.81 -17.50
C GLU A 332 -0.46 14.47 -17.35
N THR A 333 -1.61 14.49 -16.70
CA THR A 333 -2.37 13.29 -16.32
C THR A 333 -2.65 12.35 -17.51
N ASP A 334 -3.13 12.88 -18.65
CA ASP A 334 -3.47 12.04 -19.80
C ASP A 334 -2.24 11.33 -20.41
N LYS A 335 -1.06 11.96 -20.35
CA LYS A 335 0.19 11.34 -20.81
C LYS A 335 0.64 10.22 -19.88
N LEU A 336 0.49 10.43 -18.57
CA LEU A 336 0.81 9.41 -17.58
C LEU A 336 -0.13 8.21 -17.70
N ILE A 337 -1.44 8.44 -17.80
CA ILE A 337 -2.45 7.41 -18.03
C ILE A 337 -2.11 6.59 -19.27
N ALA A 338 -1.91 7.27 -20.41
CA ALA A 338 -1.59 6.60 -21.68
C ALA A 338 -0.29 5.77 -21.62
N TYR A 339 0.66 6.13 -20.76
CA TYR A 339 1.86 5.33 -20.53
C TYR A 339 1.58 4.10 -19.65
N LEU A 340 0.82 4.27 -18.59
CA LEU A 340 0.49 3.20 -17.64
C LEU A 340 -0.42 2.13 -18.29
N GLU A 341 -1.35 2.54 -19.16
CA GLU A 341 -2.26 1.65 -19.90
C GLU A 341 -1.58 0.79 -20.99
N LYS A 342 -0.32 1.05 -21.33
CA LYS A 342 0.44 0.24 -22.31
C LYS A 342 0.90 -1.12 -21.79
N GLU A 343 0.48 -1.51 -20.60
CA GLU A 343 0.91 -2.74 -19.93
C GLU A 343 2.44 -2.83 -19.79
N THR A 344 3.06 -1.66 -19.60
CA THR A 344 4.50 -1.56 -19.32
C THR A 344 4.86 -2.42 -18.12
N GLN A 345 5.91 -3.22 -18.27
CA GLN A 345 6.39 -4.12 -17.21
C GLN A 345 7.25 -3.36 -16.21
N PHE A 346 6.75 -3.22 -14.98
CA PHE A 346 7.41 -2.51 -13.88
C PHE A 346 8.13 -3.48 -12.94
N ASP A 347 9.32 -3.12 -12.50
CA ASP A 347 9.95 -3.77 -11.36
C ASP A 347 9.22 -3.34 -10.08
N ILE A 348 8.55 -4.29 -9.46
CA ILE A 348 7.80 -4.12 -8.22
C ILE A 348 8.47 -4.85 -7.04
N LEU A 349 9.77 -5.13 -7.14
CA LEU A 349 10.58 -5.82 -6.12
C LEU A 349 10.03 -7.23 -5.79
N LYS A 350 9.49 -7.92 -6.79
CA LYS A 350 8.99 -9.30 -6.71
C LYS A 350 9.68 -10.20 -7.72
N GLY A 351 9.35 -11.48 -7.70
CA GLY A 351 9.89 -12.46 -8.65
C GLY A 351 9.53 -12.14 -10.10
N ARG A 352 8.33 -11.63 -10.33
CA ARG A 352 7.86 -11.17 -11.64
C ARG A 352 7.56 -9.67 -11.63
N LYS A 353 7.77 -9.03 -12.78
CA LYS A 353 7.33 -7.66 -13.00
C LYS A 353 5.82 -7.57 -13.01
N GLY A 354 5.29 -6.45 -12.52
CA GLY A 354 3.87 -6.14 -12.60
C GLY A 354 3.55 -5.21 -13.76
N TYR A 355 2.29 -5.17 -14.17
CA TYR A 355 1.76 -4.24 -15.17
C TYR A 355 0.31 -3.90 -14.86
N PHE A 356 -0.14 -2.71 -15.28
CA PHE A 356 -1.54 -2.33 -15.12
C PHE A 356 -2.36 -2.83 -16.30
N ARG A 357 -3.51 -3.45 -16.02
CA ARG A 357 -4.50 -3.71 -17.07
C ARG A 357 -5.14 -2.42 -17.52
N SER A 358 -5.34 -2.26 -18.83
CA SER A 358 -5.85 -1.02 -19.41
C SER A 358 -7.35 -0.77 -19.17
N TRP A 359 -8.12 -1.77 -18.79
CA TRP A 359 -9.58 -1.70 -18.68
C TRP A 359 -10.12 -1.53 -17.24
N ASP A 360 -9.31 -1.77 -16.20
CA ASP A 360 -9.69 -1.53 -14.80
C ASP A 360 -8.55 -0.92 -13.96
N HIS A 361 -7.42 -0.62 -14.60
CA HIS A 361 -6.23 -0.03 -14.00
C HIS A 361 -5.69 -0.80 -12.77
N GLN A 362 -5.99 -2.10 -12.66
CA GLN A 362 -5.45 -2.95 -11.60
C GLN A 362 -4.05 -3.43 -11.96
N LEU A 363 -3.10 -3.26 -11.05
CA LEU A 363 -1.77 -3.87 -11.18
C LEU A 363 -1.87 -5.39 -11.08
N MET A 364 -1.44 -6.08 -12.14
CA MET A 364 -1.29 -7.54 -12.13
C MET A 364 0.02 -7.93 -11.47
N GLN A 365 -0.07 -8.79 -10.48
CA GLN A 365 1.03 -9.23 -9.65
C GLN A 365 0.71 -10.53 -8.93
N GLU A 366 1.72 -11.19 -8.42
CA GLU A 366 1.56 -12.39 -7.59
C GLU A 366 1.20 -12.03 -6.14
N ALA A 367 0.50 -12.95 -5.47
CA ALA A 367 0.28 -12.99 -4.03
C ALA A 367 1.00 -14.18 -3.40
N TYR A 368 1.09 -14.22 -2.08
CA TYR A 368 1.75 -15.30 -1.35
C TYR A 368 0.88 -15.75 -0.18
N PRO A 369 0.72 -17.07 0.05
CA PRO A 369 0.19 -17.56 1.31
C PRO A 369 1.25 -17.46 2.39
N PHE A 370 0.86 -17.14 3.61
CA PHE A 370 1.67 -17.32 4.80
C PHE A 370 1.26 -18.56 5.57
N THR A 371 2.23 -19.26 6.14
CA THR A 371 2.04 -20.09 7.30
C THR A 371 2.73 -19.46 8.51
N VAL A 372 2.16 -19.70 9.68
CA VAL A 372 2.73 -19.17 10.93
C VAL A 372 3.77 -20.13 11.46
N LYS A 373 4.95 -19.64 11.76
CA LYS A 373 6.00 -20.45 12.40
C LYS A 373 5.54 -20.89 13.80
N ALA A 374 5.88 -22.11 14.19
CA ALA A 374 5.60 -22.58 15.54
C ALA A 374 6.25 -21.65 16.60
N LYS A 375 5.61 -21.50 17.74
CA LYS A 375 6.11 -20.68 18.86
C LYS A 375 7.55 -21.00 19.19
N GLY A 376 8.39 -19.97 19.29
CA GLY A 376 9.82 -20.09 19.56
C GLY A 376 10.68 -20.56 18.36
N LYS A 377 10.10 -20.64 17.13
CA LYS A 377 10.82 -20.93 15.89
C LYS A 377 11.05 -19.67 15.03
N ALA A 378 10.54 -18.53 15.45
CA ALA A 378 10.87 -17.26 14.83
C ALA A 378 12.34 -16.91 15.12
N LYS A 379 13.04 -16.37 14.12
CA LYS A 379 14.42 -15.90 14.28
C LYS A 379 14.48 -14.65 15.16
N ASP A 380 13.50 -13.79 14.97
CA ASP A 380 13.28 -12.56 15.74
C ASP A 380 11.78 -12.20 15.73
N GLN A 381 11.45 -11.08 16.33
CA GLN A 381 10.05 -10.61 16.41
C GLN A 381 9.42 -10.28 15.04
N TRP A 382 10.20 -10.19 13.97
CA TRP A 382 9.76 -9.83 12.64
C TRP A 382 9.59 -11.05 11.70
N GLU A 383 10.30 -12.14 11.96
CA GLU A 383 10.26 -13.37 11.15
C GLU A 383 9.32 -14.43 11.71
N THR A 384 8.13 -14.04 12.17
CA THR A 384 7.12 -14.96 12.75
C THR A 384 6.36 -15.77 11.69
N LEU A 385 6.50 -15.41 10.42
CA LEU A 385 5.76 -15.99 9.30
C LEU A 385 6.71 -16.68 8.31
N GLU A 386 6.22 -17.73 7.68
CA GLU A 386 6.88 -18.43 6.58
C GLU A 386 6.13 -18.16 5.28
N LEU A 387 6.84 -17.63 4.28
CA LEU A 387 6.27 -17.29 2.99
C LEU A 387 6.15 -18.55 2.12
N GLY A 388 4.95 -18.82 1.65
CA GLY A 388 4.69 -19.89 0.69
C GLY A 388 5.03 -19.50 -0.75
N ALA A 389 4.82 -20.43 -1.68
CA ALA A 389 5.04 -20.21 -3.10
C ALA A 389 4.12 -19.11 -3.65
N ALA A 390 4.61 -18.37 -4.65
CA ALA A 390 3.83 -17.36 -5.35
C ALA A 390 2.57 -17.94 -6.00
N ILE A 391 1.49 -17.19 -5.94
CA ILE A 391 0.20 -17.48 -6.59
C ILE A 391 -0.18 -16.25 -7.43
N PRO A 392 -0.37 -16.40 -8.75
CA PRO A 392 -0.18 -17.59 -9.57
C PRO A 392 1.28 -18.07 -9.62
N GLY A 393 1.47 -19.36 -9.89
CA GLY A 393 2.80 -19.94 -10.08
C GLY A 393 3.56 -19.29 -11.25
N ALA A 394 4.86 -19.51 -11.30
CA ALA A 394 5.76 -18.83 -12.26
C ALA A 394 5.34 -18.99 -13.74
N ASN A 395 4.71 -20.11 -14.10
CA ASN A 395 4.28 -20.43 -15.46
C ASN A 395 2.79 -20.13 -15.72
N GLU A 396 2.07 -19.58 -14.74
CA GLU A 396 0.66 -19.22 -14.87
C GLU A 396 0.53 -17.72 -15.17
N PRO A 397 -0.46 -17.29 -15.98
CA PRO A 397 -0.76 -15.87 -16.17
C PRO A 397 -1.08 -15.17 -14.85
N LEU A 398 -0.62 -13.94 -14.66
CA LEU A 398 -0.91 -13.16 -13.45
C LEU A 398 -2.41 -12.94 -13.23
N GLU A 399 -3.18 -12.92 -14.31
CA GLU A 399 -4.63 -12.73 -14.31
C GLU A 399 -5.41 -13.94 -13.80
N SER A 400 -4.80 -15.13 -13.70
CA SER A 400 -5.50 -16.40 -13.40
C SER A 400 -6.19 -16.44 -12.03
N ILE A 401 -5.89 -15.47 -11.14
CA ILE A 401 -6.54 -15.32 -9.84
C ILE A 401 -7.41 -14.06 -9.74
N ALA A 402 -7.43 -13.24 -10.78
CA ALA A 402 -8.19 -11.98 -10.84
C ALA A 402 -9.53 -12.19 -11.58
N LEU A 403 -10.47 -11.27 -11.37
CA LEU A 403 -11.69 -11.23 -12.18
C LEU A 403 -11.35 -10.96 -13.65
N THR A 404 -12.04 -11.62 -14.56
CA THR A 404 -11.98 -11.30 -15.99
C THR A 404 -12.76 -10.02 -16.28
N LYS A 405 -12.61 -9.48 -17.49
CA LYS A 405 -13.34 -8.27 -17.91
C LYS A 405 -14.86 -8.48 -17.89
N GLU A 406 -15.31 -9.70 -18.23
CA GLU A 406 -16.73 -10.05 -18.25
C GLU A 406 -17.32 -10.21 -16.83
N GLN A 407 -16.48 -10.57 -15.86
CA GLN A 407 -16.88 -10.73 -14.45
C GLN A 407 -16.80 -9.41 -13.67
N ASN A 408 -16.08 -8.41 -14.19
CA ASN A 408 -15.87 -7.14 -13.51
C ASN A 408 -16.85 -6.09 -14.04
N PRO A 409 -17.64 -5.42 -13.17
CA PRO A 409 -18.60 -4.39 -13.59
C PRO A 409 -17.96 -3.03 -13.92
N CYS A 410 -16.65 -2.95 -14.13
CA CYS A 410 -15.98 -1.72 -14.56
C CYS A 410 -16.34 -1.38 -16.01
N SER A 411 -16.70 -0.13 -16.25
CA SER A 411 -17.08 0.42 -17.56
C SER A 411 -16.39 1.77 -17.79
N MET A 412 -15.05 1.75 -17.91
CA MET A 412 -14.26 2.94 -18.29
C MET A 412 -14.19 3.11 -19.82
#